data_e3e069f22568113fdf03d12587796622
#
_entry.id   e3e069f22568113fdf03d12587796622
#
_cell.length_a   1.000
_cell.length_b   1.000
_cell.length_c   1.000
_cell.angle_alpha   90.00
_cell.angle_beta   90.00
_cell.angle_gamma   90.00
#
_symmetry.space_group_name_H-M   'P 1'
#
loop_
_entity.id
_entity.type
_entity.pdbx_description
1 polymer ?
#
loop_
_entity_poly.entity_id
_entity_poly.type
_entity_poly.pdbx_seq_one_letter_code
_entity_poly.pdbx_strand_id
1 'polypeptide(L)'
;MENKAPLRIDVALLPDNAQHFSLAGGLAIVIDTLRFTTSAITAIAAGARQVQTCTTVAEALAARNKDATVWLCGERGGTKIDGFDLGNSPLEYQGPQIAERCLLFSTTNGTVAVDVAHKAQSAEIILGALVNRSAVARHAVDFLEHLTHPVSADPHHTQAALTFVCAGTDGLVAGEDVLTAGAMLDAIHDQLIAVQRDNSGLIFSDSALIARALWKSVSSNSALGNSLAERIVAFFHQVRGGAKLVELGFGPDLSAAASVDAFDAVPRYEKEAGCEVVVFR
;
A
#
# COMPACT_ATOMS: atom_id res chain seq x y z
N MET A 1 21.96 -28.54 9.48
CA MET A 1 20.90 -27.61 9.03
C MET A 1 21.06 -26.36 9.88
N GLU A 2 21.48 -25.25 9.28
CA GLU A 2 21.53 -23.97 10.00
C GLU A 2 20.12 -23.59 10.40
N ASN A 3 19.91 -23.38 11.69
CA ASN A 3 18.64 -22.95 12.25
C ASN A 3 18.44 -21.48 11.85
N LYS A 4 17.85 -21.21 10.67
CA LYS A 4 17.54 -19.84 10.25
C LYS A 4 16.55 -19.25 11.25
N ALA A 5 16.86 -18.05 11.75
CA ALA A 5 15.96 -17.33 12.62
C ALA A 5 14.58 -17.15 11.94
N PRO A 6 13.48 -17.22 12.69
CA PRO A 6 12.15 -17.08 12.13
C PRO A 6 11.96 -15.68 11.54
N LEU A 7 11.29 -15.61 10.39
CA LEU A 7 10.92 -14.36 9.72
C LEU A 7 9.58 -13.85 10.28
N ARG A 8 9.54 -12.61 10.73
CA ARG A 8 8.33 -12.01 11.27
C ARG A 8 7.61 -11.18 10.21
N ILE A 9 6.28 -11.36 10.14
CA ILE A 9 5.39 -10.61 9.26
C ILE A 9 4.36 -9.88 10.11
N ASP A 10 4.34 -8.56 9.99
CA ASP A 10 3.49 -7.67 10.77
C ASP A 10 2.52 -6.87 9.91
N VAL A 11 1.41 -6.45 10.51
CA VAL A 11 0.47 -5.47 9.95
C VAL A 11 0.29 -4.33 10.95
N ALA A 12 0.83 -3.16 10.63
CA ALA A 12 0.52 -1.93 11.32
C ALA A 12 -0.84 -1.43 10.82
N LEU A 13 -1.87 -1.55 11.64
CA LEU A 13 -3.25 -1.16 11.28
C LEU A 13 -3.43 0.35 11.11
N LEU A 14 -2.46 1.13 11.61
CA LEU A 14 -2.32 2.59 11.48
C LEU A 14 -0.83 2.93 11.38
N PRO A 15 -0.46 4.06 10.77
CA PRO A 15 0.93 4.49 10.69
C PRO A 15 1.60 4.59 12.07
N ASP A 16 0.90 5.10 13.07
CA ASP A 16 1.42 5.21 14.44
C ASP A 16 1.73 3.85 15.08
N ASN A 17 1.05 2.78 14.66
CA ASN A 17 1.35 1.44 15.16
C ASN A 17 2.68 0.91 14.62
N ALA A 18 3.18 1.45 13.51
CA ALA A 18 4.44 1.01 12.91
C ALA A 18 5.66 1.21 13.84
N GLN A 19 5.58 2.17 14.79
CA GLN A 19 6.62 2.37 15.80
C GLN A 19 6.81 1.17 16.75
N HIS A 20 5.80 0.30 16.88
CA HIS A 20 5.88 -0.93 17.69
C HIS A 20 6.55 -2.08 16.94
N PHE A 21 6.84 -1.91 15.66
CA PHE A 21 7.50 -2.88 14.81
C PHE A 21 8.85 -2.32 14.36
N SER A 22 9.86 -3.15 14.28
CA SER A 22 11.15 -2.73 13.73
C SER A 22 11.11 -2.87 12.21
N LEU A 23 10.83 -1.77 11.50
CA LEU A 23 10.83 -1.73 10.03
C LEU A 23 12.24 -1.64 9.45
N ALA A 24 13.23 -1.24 10.25
CA ALA A 24 14.60 -1.04 9.78
C ALA A 24 15.17 -2.33 9.17
N GLY A 25 15.67 -2.24 7.94
CA GLY A 25 16.23 -3.40 7.22
C GLY A 25 15.22 -4.40 6.68
N GLY A 26 13.91 -4.21 6.90
CA GLY A 26 12.82 -5.01 6.34
C GLY A 26 12.17 -4.37 5.12
N LEU A 27 11.21 -5.07 4.52
CA LEU A 27 10.34 -4.57 3.46
C LEU A 27 9.08 -3.96 4.08
N ALA A 28 8.82 -2.68 3.79
CA ALA A 28 7.57 -2.02 4.12
C ALA A 28 6.63 -1.97 2.90
N ILE A 29 5.40 -2.45 3.05
CA ILE A 29 4.35 -2.39 2.04
C ILE A 29 3.31 -1.38 2.52
N VAL A 30 3.26 -0.21 1.89
CA VAL A 30 2.32 0.86 2.24
C VAL A 30 0.99 0.62 1.54
N ILE A 31 -0.10 0.71 2.30
CA ILE A 31 -1.47 0.46 1.84
C ILE A 31 -2.37 1.65 2.19
N ASP A 32 -2.97 2.24 1.17
CA ASP A 32 -4.08 3.20 1.22
C ASP A 32 -5.01 2.84 0.06
N THR A 33 -5.86 1.84 0.29
CA THR A 33 -6.68 1.21 -0.76
C THR A 33 -7.68 2.19 -1.34
N LEU A 34 -8.26 3.03 -0.50
CA LEU A 34 -9.23 4.05 -0.89
C LEU A 34 -8.73 5.44 -0.41
N ARG A 35 -7.77 6.07 -1.19
CA ARG A 35 -7.52 5.74 -2.61
C ARG A 35 -6.06 5.81 -3.06
N PHE A 36 -5.13 6.35 -2.26
CA PHE A 36 -3.82 6.79 -2.73
C PHE A 36 -3.02 5.68 -3.44
N THR A 37 -2.83 4.51 -2.78
CA THR A 37 -1.97 3.47 -3.39
C THR A 37 -2.59 2.88 -4.66
N THR A 38 -3.92 2.74 -4.71
CA THR A 38 -4.63 2.33 -5.93
C THR A 38 -4.40 3.33 -7.07
N SER A 39 -4.48 4.64 -6.79
CA SER A 39 -4.27 5.71 -7.79
C SER A 39 -2.83 5.78 -8.27
N ALA A 40 -1.87 5.69 -7.35
CA ALA A 40 -0.44 5.70 -7.67
C ALA A 40 -0.01 4.50 -8.53
N ILE A 41 -0.49 3.29 -8.19
CA ILE A 41 -0.24 2.07 -8.95
C ILE A 41 -0.87 2.17 -10.34
N THR A 42 -2.11 2.67 -10.44
CA THR A 42 -2.79 2.90 -11.72
C THR A 42 -1.99 3.89 -12.60
N ALA A 43 -1.46 4.95 -12.01
CA ALA A 43 -0.65 5.93 -12.72
C ALA A 43 0.66 5.33 -13.27
N ILE A 44 1.39 4.57 -12.46
CA ILE A 44 2.61 3.86 -12.91
C ILE A 44 2.28 2.86 -14.01
N ALA A 45 1.21 2.09 -13.86
CA ALA A 45 0.76 1.13 -14.88
C ALA A 45 0.33 1.82 -16.19
N ALA A 46 -0.15 3.08 -16.13
CA ALA A 46 -0.45 3.91 -17.29
C ALA A 46 0.77 4.60 -17.89
N GLY A 47 1.99 4.34 -17.39
CA GLY A 47 3.24 4.84 -17.92
C GLY A 47 3.70 6.17 -17.31
N ALA A 48 3.20 6.57 -16.13
CA ALA A 48 3.79 7.69 -15.41
C ALA A 48 5.28 7.41 -15.17
N ARG A 49 6.12 8.44 -15.39
CA ARG A 49 7.56 8.31 -15.19
C ARG A 49 7.92 8.05 -13.74
N GLN A 50 7.20 8.70 -12.83
CA GLN A 50 7.36 8.53 -11.39
C GLN A 50 6.17 9.11 -10.62
N VAL A 51 5.96 8.58 -9.42
CA VAL A 51 5.07 9.11 -8.40
C VAL A 51 5.93 9.62 -7.25
N GLN A 52 5.70 10.84 -6.84
CA GLN A 52 6.33 11.47 -5.67
C GLN A 52 5.27 11.69 -4.58
N THR A 53 5.70 11.77 -3.33
CA THR A 53 4.80 12.07 -2.20
C THR A 53 5.35 13.20 -1.35
N CYS A 54 4.45 14.05 -0.87
CA CYS A 54 4.73 15.05 0.15
C CYS A 54 3.57 15.12 1.14
N THR A 55 3.82 15.60 2.34
CA THR A 55 2.82 15.60 3.42
C THR A 55 1.94 16.85 3.42
N THR A 56 2.42 17.95 2.87
CA THR A 56 1.72 19.23 2.90
C THR A 56 1.47 19.82 1.52
N VAL A 57 0.40 20.62 1.40
CA VAL A 57 0.11 21.39 0.19
C VAL A 57 1.21 22.42 -0.11
N ALA A 58 1.81 22.99 0.94
CA ALA A 58 2.90 23.96 0.77
C ALA A 58 4.14 23.34 0.11
N GLU A 59 4.51 22.11 0.52
CA GLU A 59 5.59 21.34 -0.14
C GLU A 59 5.26 21.05 -1.61
N ALA A 60 4.02 20.65 -1.91
CA ALA A 60 3.60 20.40 -3.28
C ALA A 60 3.73 21.64 -4.17
N LEU A 61 3.24 22.79 -3.69
CA LEU A 61 3.36 24.07 -4.41
C LEU A 61 4.81 24.51 -4.56
N ALA A 62 5.63 24.32 -3.55
CA ALA A 62 7.07 24.62 -3.62
C ALA A 62 7.78 23.75 -4.66
N ALA A 63 7.43 22.46 -4.77
CA ALA A 63 7.97 21.56 -5.79
C ALA A 63 7.58 22.03 -7.20
N ARG A 64 6.32 22.41 -7.43
CA ARG A 64 5.85 22.98 -8.71
C ARG A 64 6.58 24.27 -9.07
N ASN A 65 6.86 25.14 -8.09
CA ASN A 65 7.61 26.36 -8.33
C ASN A 65 9.07 26.09 -8.75
N LYS A 66 9.66 24.97 -8.31
CA LYS A 66 10.99 24.53 -8.73
C LYS A 66 10.96 23.86 -10.12
N ASP A 67 9.89 23.09 -10.40
CA ASP A 67 9.70 22.38 -11.68
C ASP A 67 8.22 22.44 -12.11
N ALA A 68 7.92 23.31 -13.08
CA ALA A 68 6.58 23.52 -13.60
C ALA A 68 6.01 22.30 -14.37
N THR A 69 6.83 21.29 -14.67
CA THR A 69 6.36 20.05 -15.36
C THR A 69 5.76 19.04 -14.42
N VAL A 70 5.91 19.20 -13.10
CA VAL A 70 5.33 18.34 -12.08
C VAL A 70 3.83 18.58 -11.98
N TRP A 71 3.06 17.53 -12.13
CA TRP A 71 1.60 17.56 -11.89
C TRP A 71 1.30 17.33 -10.43
N LEU A 72 0.54 18.24 -9.83
CA LEU A 72 0.08 18.11 -8.45
C LEU A 72 -1.19 17.29 -8.40
N CYS A 73 -1.16 16.27 -7.54
CA CYS A 73 -2.21 15.29 -7.39
C CYS A 73 -2.59 15.17 -5.90
N GLY A 74 -3.84 14.89 -5.61
CA GLY A 74 -4.22 14.61 -4.22
C GLY A 74 -5.54 15.19 -3.78
N GLU A 75 -5.81 15.02 -2.48
CA GLU A 75 -7.10 15.36 -1.89
C GLU A 75 -6.94 15.92 -0.47
N ARG A 76 -7.99 16.65 -0.06
CA ARG A 76 -8.30 16.93 1.35
C ARG A 76 -9.77 16.66 1.57
N GLY A 77 -10.08 15.86 2.61
CA GLY A 77 -11.46 15.46 2.90
C GLY A 77 -12.10 14.57 1.84
N GLY A 78 -11.34 13.97 0.93
CA GLY A 78 -11.81 13.12 -0.17
C GLY A 78 -11.97 13.84 -1.49
N THR A 79 -11.88 15.19 -1.56
CA THR A 79 -12.06 16.01 -2.76
C THR A 79 -10.73 16.59 -3.24
N LYS A 80 -10.62 16.83 -4.56
CA LYS A 80 -9.41 17.42 -5.15
C LYS A 80 -9.07 18.76 -4.49
N ILE A 81 -7.77 18.97 -4.22
CA ILE A 81 -7.24 20.22 -3.69
C ILE A 81 -7.34 21.30 -4.75
N ASP A 82 -7.82 22.50 -4.38
CA ASP A 82 -7.89 23.65 -5.30
C ASP A 82 -6.51 23.99 -5.87
N GLY A 83 -6.45 24.19 -7.18
CA GLY A 83 -5.21 24.45 -7.91
C GLY A 83 -4.34 23.23 -8.22
N PHE A 84 -4.75 22.01 -7.83
CA PHE A 84 -4.09 20.79 -8.25
C PHE A 84 -4.61 20.32 -9.61
N ASP A 85 -3.77 19.61 -10.36
CA ASP A 85 -4.12 19.12 -11.69
C ASP A 85 -5.10 17.95 -11.60
N LEU A 86 -4.83 16.97 -10.74
CA LEU A 86 -5.64 15.78 -10.53
C LEU A 86 -6.03 15.61 -9.06
N GLY A 87 -7.13 14.90 -8.83
CA GLY A 87 -7.57 14.48 -7.51
C GLY A 87 -6.86 13.22 -7.03
N ASN A 88 -7.61 12.37 -6.33
CA ASN A 88 -7.12 11.08 -5.84
C ASN A 88 -7.97 9.90 -6.36
N SER A 89 -8.84 10.11 -7.36
CA SER A 89 -9.59 9.04 -7.99
C SER A 89 -8.70 8.22 -8.92
N PRO A 90 -8.62 6.87 -8.80
CA PRO A 90 -7.82 6.06 -9.71
C PRO A 90 -8.28 6.18 -11.18
N LEU A 91 -9.53 6.60 -11.40
CA LEU A 91 -10.07 6.81 -12.74
C LEU A 91 -9.47 8.03 -13.46
N GLU A 92 -8.89 8.98 -12.72
CA GLU A 92 -8.20 10.14 -13.30
C GLU A 92 -6.81 9.77 -13.87
N TYR A 93 -6.27 8.60 -13.51
CA TYR A 93 -4.92 8.15 -13.87
C TYR A 93 -4.91 7.11 -15.00
N GLN A 94 -6.04 6.90 -15.64
CA GLN A 94 -6.18 6.02 -16.80
C GLN A 94 -6.07 6.84 -18.08
N GLY A 95 -5.10 6.50 -18.93
CA GLY A 95 -5.02 7.10 -20.26
C GLY A 95 -3.67 7.72 -20.60
N PRO A 96 -3.47 8.07 -21.91
CA PRO A 96 -2.16 8.44 -22.44
C PRO A 96 -1.60 9.77 -21.88
N GLN A 97 -2.45 10.64 -21.32
CA GLN A 97 -2.02 11.92 -20.73
C GLN A 97 -1.15 11.74 -19.49
N ILE A 98 -1.17 10.55 -18.88
CA ILE A 98 -0.40 10.19 -17.68
C ILE A 98 1.02 9.72 -18.06
N ALA A 99 1.20 9.20 -19.28
CA ALA A 99 2.49 8.68 -19.72
C ALA A 99 3.59 9.76 -19.61
N GLU A 100 4.75 9.34 -19.11
CA GLU A 100 5.95 10.17 -18.91
C GLU A 100 5.78 11.33 -17.90
N ARG A 101 4.65 11.42 -17.19
CA ARG A 101 4.44 12.46 -16.19
C ARG A 101 5.17 12.17 -14.88
N CYS A 102 5.61 13.24 -14.25
CA CYS A 102 6.00 13.26 -12.85
C CYS A 102 4.78 13.73 -12.03
N LEU A 103 4.28 12.87 -11.17
CA LEU A 103 3.07 13.09 -10.38
C LEU A 103 3.45 13.26 -8.90
N LEU A 104 3.13 14.39 -8.29
CA LEU A 104 3.37 14.64 -6.88
C LEU A 104 2.06 14.60 -6.09
N PHE A 105 1.91 13.57 -5.28
CA PHE A 105 0.74 13.36 -4.44
C PHE A 105 0.88 14.01 -3.06
N SER A 106 -0.20 14.68 -2.64
CA SER A 106 -0.39 15.12 -1.26
C SER A 106 -1.79 14.70 -0.80
N THR A 107 -1.84 13.65 0.04
CA THR A 107 -3.09 13.09 0.54
C THR A 107 -3.17 13.18 2.07
N THR A 108 -4.35 12.98 2.64
CA THR A 108 -4.57 13.10 4.08
C THR A 108 -3.88 11.98 4.87
N ASN A 109 -3.91 10.73 4.34
CA ASN A 109 -3.48 9.54 5.09
C ASN A 109 -2.31 8.81 4.40
N GLY A 110 -2.41 8.51 3.10
CA GLY A 110 -1.45 7.65 2.42
C GLY A 110 -0.02 8.21 2.39
N THR A 111 0.14 9.52 2.18
CA THR A 111 1.48 10.15 2.19
C THR A 111 2.11 10.16 3.59
N VAL A 112 1.30 10.16 4.64
CA VAL A 112 1.78 10.01 6.04
C VAL A 112 2.30 8.58 6.26
N ALA A 113 1.62 7.56 5.77
CA ALA A 113 2.07 6.17 5.89
C ALA A 113 3.40 5.94 5.15
N VAL A 114 3.58 6.56 3.98
CA VAL A 114 4.87 6.55 3.25
C VAL A 114 5.97 7.21 4.08
N ASP A 115 5.70 8.39 4.66
CA ASP A 115 6.67 9.13 5.47
C ASP A 115 7.11 8.33 6.71
N VAL A 116 6.18 7.64 7.36
CA VAL A 116 6.49 6.75 8.50
C VAL A 116 7.42 5.61 8.08
N ALA A 117 7.12 4.90 6.98
CA ALA A 117 7.96 3.83 6.47
C ALA A 117 9.36 4.33 6.08
N HIS A 118 9.45 5.52 5.47
CA HIS A 118 10.71 6.16 5.09
C HIS A 118 11.56 6.53 6.31
N LYS A 119 10.97 7.18 7.31
CA LYS A 119 11.66 7.58 8.55
C LYS A 119 12.11 6.38 9.38
N ALA A 120 11.41 5.26 9.30
CA ALA A 120 11.76 4.01 9.98
C ALA A 120 12.95 3.28 9.34
N GLN A 121 13.54 3.79 8.26
CA GLN A 121 14.70 3.23 7.57
C GLN A 121 14.48 1.78 7.07
N SER A 122 13.30 1.50 6.55
CA SER A 122 13.05 0.25 5.84
C SER A 122 14.07 0.06 4.73
N ALA A 123 14.54 -1.17 4.50
CA ALA A 123 15.49 -1.47 3.43
C ALA A 123 14.85 -1.23 2.06
N GLU A 124 13.56 -1.52 1.96
CA GLU A 124 12.76 -1.28 0.78
C GLU A 124 11.35 -0.82 1.19
N ILE A 125 10.74 0.07 0.38
CA ILE A 125 9.37 0.53 0.54
C ILE A 125 8.66 0.36 -0.80
N ILE A 126 7.52 -0.30 -0.80
CA ILE A 126 6.69 -0.48 -1.99
C ILE A 126 5.24 -0.06 -1.73
N LEU A 127 4.51 0.27 -2.81
CA LEU A 127 3.08 0.55 -2.72
C LEU A 127 2.26 -0.71 -3.05
N GLY A 128 1.31 -1.01 -2.18
CA GLY A 128 0.41 -2.15 -2.32
C GLY A 128 -1.07 -1.74 -2.33
N ALA A 129 -1.84 -2.36 -3.22
CA ALA A 129 -3.29 -2.30 -3.29
C ALA A 129 -3.82 -3.63 -3.83
N LEU A 130 -5.14 -3.85 -3.79
CA LEU A 130 -5.73 -5.06 -4.39
C LEU A 130 -5.39 -5.19 -5.88
N VAL A 131 -5.26 -4.07 -6.59
CA VAL A 131 -5.00 -4.02 -8.03
C VAL A 131 -3.63 -4.60 -8.43
N ASN A 132 -2.67 -4.74 -7.50
CA ASN A 132 -1.36 -5.34 -7.75
C ASN A 132 -0.99 -6.43 -6.73
N ARG A 133 -1.97 -7.03 -6.07
CA ARG A 133 -1.82 -8.00 -4.99
C ARG A 133 -0.80 -9.11 -5.28
N SER A 134 -0.94 -9.78 -6.41
CA SER A 134 -0.08 -10.92 -6.76
C SER A 134 1.33 -10.50 -7.15
N ALA A 135 1.49 -9.31 -7.75
CA ALA A 135 2.80 -8.74 -8.05
C ALA A 135 3.57 -8.38 -6.76
N VAL A 136 2.88 -7.73 -5.81
CA VAL A 136 3.43 -7.46 -4.47
C VAL A 136 3.81 -8.76 -3.76
N ALA A 137 2.97 -9.79 -3.85
CA ALA A 137 3.27 -11.09 -3.20
C ALA A 137 4.53 -11.74 -3.78
N ARG A 138 4.70 -11.75 -5.11
CA ARG A 138 5.94 -12.24 -5.75
C ARG A 138 7.16 -11.47 -5.27
N HIS A 139 7.05 -10.14 -5.28
CA HIS A 139 8.14 -9.28 -4.84
C HIS A 139 8.51 -9.51 -3.36
N ALA A 140 7.52 -9.66 -2.49
CA ALA A 140 7.74 -9.94 -1.08
C ALA A 140 8.42 -11.30 -0.85
N VAL A 141 8.05 -12.34 -1.61
CA VAL A 141 8.70 -13.65 -1.55
C VAL A 141 10.15 -13.57 -2.01
N ASP A 142 10.42 -12.89 -3.13
CA ASP A 142 11.79 -12.64 -3.61
C ASP A 142 12.62 -11.89 -2.57
N PHE A 143 12.08 -10.86 -1.95
CA PHE A 143 12.76 -10.12 -0.88
C PHE A 143 13.11 -11.04 0.30
N LEU A 144 12.16 -11.86 0.77
CA LEU A 144 12.37 -12.80 1.85
C LEU A 144 13.41 -13.88 1.53
N GLU A 145 13.55 -14.27 0.26
CA GLU A 145 14.57 -15.24 -0.19
C GLU A 145 15.97 -14.66 -0.16
N HIS A 146 16.12 -13.39 -0.48
CA HIS A 146 17.40 -12.68 -0.53
C HIS A 146 17.79 -12.00 0.78
N LEU A 147 16.95 -12.07 1.81
CA LEU A 147 17.26 -11.50 3.11
C LEU A 147 18.45 -12.22 3.75
N THR A 148 19.62 -11.57 3.73
CA THR A 148 20.91 -12.16 4.15
C THR A 148 21.18 -12.01 5.64
N HIS A 149 20.47 -11.14 6.34
CA HIS A 149 20.68 -10.90 7.77
C HIS A 149 19.68 -11.70 8.59
N PRO A 150 20.12 -12.45 9.60
CA PRO A 150 19.22 -13.07 10.54
C PRO A 150 18.46 -11.93 11.25
N VAL A 151 17.15 -12.00 11.21
CA VAL A 151 16.28 -11.22 12.09
C VAL A 151 16.80 -11.48 13.51
N SER A 152 17.06 -10.41 14.29
CA SER A 152 17.64 -10.53 15.64
C SER A 152 16.98 -11.66 16.42
N ALA A 153 17.79 -12.51 17.01
CA ALA A 153 17.33 -13.61 17.88
C ALA A 153 16.78 -13.09 19.23
N ASP A 154 16.77 -11.79 19.45
CA ASP A 154 16.20 -11.16 20.65
C ASP A 154 14.67 -11.21 20.55
N PRO A 155 13.96 -11.98 21.40
CA PRO A 155 12.51 -12.07 21.40
C PRO A 155 11.82 -10.74 21.74
N HIS A 156 12.55 -9.74 22.29
CA HIS A 156 12.06 -8.42 22.63
C HIS A 156 12.33 -7.37 21.53
N HIS A 157 13.19 -7.69 20.55
CA HIS A 157 13.55 -6.83 19.41
C HIS A 157 13.53 -7.61 18.09
N THR A 158 12.47 -8.36 17.85
CA THR A 158 12.27 -9.06 16.57
C THR A 158 12.09 -8.06 15.45
N GLN A 159 13.11 -7.88 14.64
CA GLN A 159 13.05 -7.12 13.40
C GLN A 159 12.02 -7.79 12.47
N ALA A 160 11.01 -7.06 12.05
CA ALA A 160 10.06 -7.56 11.08
C ALA A 160 10.75 -7.68 9.71
N ALA A 161 10.67 -8.86 9.10
CA ALA A 161 11.16 -9.06 7.73
C ALA A 161 10.24 -8.36 6.72
N LEU A 162 8.94 -8.30 7.04
CA LEU A 162 7.90 -7.74 6.21
C LEU A 162 6.87 -7.03 7.10
N THR A 163 6.57 -5.76 6.81
CA THR A 163 5.54 -4.99 7.52
C THR A 163 4.60 -4.33 6.53
N PHE A 164 3.32 -4.62 6.64
CA PHE A 164 2.27 -3.86 5.98
C PHE A 164 1.95 -2.62 6.81
N VAL A 165 1.98 -1.45 6.19
CA VAL A 165 1.66 -0.17 6.84
C VAL A 165 0.36 0.36 6.27
N CYS A 166 -0.74 0.12 6.97
CA CYS A 166 -2.06 0.64 6.61
C CYS A 166 -2.14 2.14 6.93
N ALA A 167 -2.65 2.93 5.97
CA ALA A 167 -2.77 4.38 6.14
C ALA A 167 -3.89 4.77 7.12
N GLY A 168 -4.95 3.96 7.16
CA GLY A 168 -6.13 4.28 7.94
C GLY A 168 -6.92 5.46 7.35
N THR A 169 -7.96 5.89 8.06
CA THR A 169 -8.79 7.03 7.67
C THR A 169 -9.06 7.92 8.88
N ASP A 170 -8.58 9.18 8.83
CA ASP A 170 -8.74 10.16 9.92
C ASP A 170 -8.25 9.62 11.29
N GLY A 171 -7.11 8.92 11.33
CA GLY A 171 -6.52 8.34 12.55
C GLY A 171 -7.24 7.09 13.07
N LEU A 172 -8.19 6.55 12.32
CA LEU A 172 -8.90 5.31 12.65
C LEU A 172 -8.54 4.20 11.67
N VAL A 173 -8.63 2.95 12.14
CA VAL A 173 -8.40 1.77 11.30
C VAL A 173 -9.36 1.76 10.11
N ALA A 174 -8.83 1.61 8.91
CA ALA A 174 -9.57 1.47 7.66
C ALA A 174 -9.73 -0.01 7.31
N GLY A 175 -10.99 -0.48 7.27
CA GLY A 175 -11.28 -1.89 7.00
C GLY A 175 -10.81 -2.34 5.61
N GLU A 176 -10.84 -1.44 4.63
CA GLU A 176 -10.35 -1.67 3.26
C GLU A 176 -8.84 -1.90 3.21
N ASP A 177 -8.05 -1.19 4.03
CA ASP A 177 -6.59 -1.38 4.10
C ASP A 177 -6.26 -2.72 4.77
N VAL A 178 -6.98 -3.04 5.86
CA VAL A 178 -6.82 -4.33 6.55
C VAL A 178 -7.19 -5.50 5.65
N LEU A 179 -8.28 -5.35 4.86
CA LEU A 179 -8.68 -6.34 3.86
C LEU A 179 -7.58 -6.57 2.83
N THR A 180 -6.99 -5.49 2.33
CA THR A 180 -5.93 -5.52 1.33
C THR A 180 -4.65 -6.16 1.87
N ALA A 181 -4.24 -5.82 3.09
CA ALA A 181 -3.13 -6.49 3.76
C ALA A 181 -3.38 -7.99 3.90
N GLY A 182 -4.60 -8.38 4.29
CA GLY A 182 -5.01 -9.78 4.39
C GLY A 182 -4.98 -10.52 3.06
N ALA A 183 -5.40 -9.86 1.97
CA ALA A 183 -5.34 -10.41 0.61
C ALA A 183 -3.90 -10.68 0.17
N MET A 184 -2.98 -9.75 0.43
CA MET A 184 -1.55 -9.90 0.12
C MET A 184 -0.91 -10.99 0.96
N LEU A 185 -1.21 -11.05 2.26
CA LEU A 185 -0.73 -12.11 3.15
C LEU A 185 -1.15 -13.50 2.67
N ASP A 186 -2.38 -13.63 2.20
CA ASP A 186 -2.88 -14.90 1.65
C ASP A 186 -2.15 -15.27 0.35
N ALA A 187 -1.92 -14.30 -0.54
CA ALA A 187 -1.15 -14.50 -1.77
C ALA A 187 0.33 -14.83 -1.52
N ILE A 188 0.97 -14.18 -0.54
CA ILE A 188 2.35 -14.51 -0.12
C ILE A 188 2.43 -15.95 0.41
N HIS A 189 1.49 -16.32 1.27
CA HIS A 189 1.43 -17.68 1.81
C HIS A 189 1.30 -18.74 0.70
N ASP A 190 0.40 -18.51 -0.29
CA ASP A 190 0.21 -19.43 -1.41
C ASP A 190 1.47 -19.55 -2.27
N GLN A 191 2.19 -18.45 -2.50
CA GLN A 191 3.45 -18.48 -3.24
C GLN A 191 4.58 -19.18 -2.49
N LEU A 192 4.69 -18.98 -1.17
CA LEU A 192 5.68 -19.70 -0.34
C LEU A 192 5.45 -21.20 -0.37
N ILE A 193 4.17 -21.64 -0.38
CA ILE A 193 3.85 -23.06 -0.56
C ILE A 193 4.26 -23.53 -1.96
N ALA A 194 3.99 -22.73 -3.01
CA ALA A 194 4.30 -23.10 -4.39
C ALA A 194 5.82 -23.30 -4.63
N VAL A 195 6.67 -22.50 -3.96
CA VAL A 195 8.13 -22.65 -4.02
C VAL A 195 8.66 -23.68 -3.03
N GLN A 196 7.80 -24.50 -2.43
CA GLN A 196 8.15 -25.54 -1.46
C GLN A 196 8.95 -25.04 -0.24
N ARG A 197 8.80 -23.78 0.11
CA ARG A 197 9.42 -23.22 1.31
C ARG A 197 8.67 -23.71 2.54
N ASP A 198 9.41 -24.30 3.46
CA ASP A 198 8.84 -24.66 4.76
C ASP A 198 8.43 -23.39 5.52
N ASN A 199 7.13 -23.27 5.79
CA ASN A 199 6.55 -22.14 6.52
C ASN A 199 6.81 -22.22 8.05
N SER A 200 7.50 -23.24 8.54
CA SER A 200 7.78 -23.42 9.98
C SER A 200 8.63 -22.28 10.59
N GLY A 201 9.24 -21.45 9.75
CA GLY A 201 10.01 -20.28 10.16
C GLY A 201 9.28 -18.94 10.03
N LEU A 202 7.96 -18.89 9.72
CA LEU A 202 7.21 -17.65 9.65
C LEU A 202 6.43 -17.40 10.94
N ILE A 203 6.58 -16.21 11.49
CA ILE A 203 5.79 -15.72 12.64
C ILE A 203 4.89 -14.59 12.17
N PHE A 204 3.59 -14.74 12.32
CA PHE A 204 2.59 -13.71 12.04
C PHE A 204 2.17 -13.03 13.32
N SER A 205 2.12 -11.69 13.32
CA SER A 205 1.51 -10.95 14.41
C SER A 205 -0.01 -11.19 14.49
N ASP A 206 -0.60 -10.89 15.64
CA ASP A 206 -2.07 -10.99 15.80
C ASP A 206 -2.81 -10.14 14.77
N SER A 207 -2.32 -8.93 14.48
CA SER A 207 -2.90 -8.05 13.45
C SER A 207 -2.80 -8.65 12.04
N ALA A 208 -1.71 -9.35 11.72
CA ALA A 208 -1.58 -10.09 10.45
C ALA A 208 -2.58 -11.26 10.37
N LEU A 209 -2.78 -11.99 11.47
CA LEU A 209 -3.79 -13.05 11.53
C LEU A 209 -5.22 -12.51 11.39
N ILE A 210 -5.53 -11.37 12.03
CA ILE A 210 -6.82 -10.68 11.91
C ILE A 210 -7.05 -10.23 10.47
N ALA A 211 -6.06 -9.59 9.83
CA ALA A 211 -6.16 -9.13 8.45
C ALA A 211 -6.46 -10.31 7.49
N ARG A 212 -5.72 -11.42 7.64
CA ARG A 212 -5.92 -12.62 6.83
C ARG A 212 -7.29 -13.26 7.07
N ALA A 213 -7.77 -13.29 8.31
CA ALA A 213 -9.10 -13.79 8.64
C ALA A 213 -10.21 -12.93 8.00
N LEU A 214 -10.04 -11.59 8.00
CA LEU A 214 -10.95 -10.66 7.33
C LEU A 214 -11.01 -10.94 5.82
N TRP A 215 -9.85 -11.05 5.17
CA TRP A 215 -9.80 -11.39 3.73
C TRP A 215 -10.55 -12.69 3.43
N LYS A 216 -10.26 -13.76 4.17
CA LYS A 216 -10.94 -15.05 3.98
C LYS A 216 -12.44 -14.95 4.20
N SER A 217 -12.87 -14.19 5.21
CA SER A 217 -14.29 -13.98 5.49
C SER A 217 -15.01 -13.27 4.35
N VAL A 218 -14.42 -12.22 3.78
CA VAL A 218 -15.04 -11.45 2.68
C VAL A 218 -14.95 -12.23 1.36
N SER A 219 -13.77 -12.75 1.01
CA SER A 219 -13.53 -13.40 -0.28
C SER A 219 -14.34 -14.69 -0.48
N SER A 220 -14.68 -15.40 0.59
CA SER A 220 -15.48 -16.63 0.53
C SER A 220 -17.00 -16.42 0.75
N ASN A 221 -17.44 -15.22 1.13
CA ASN A 221 -18.83 -14.97 1.49
C ASN A 221 -19.70 -14.69 0.26
N SER A 222 -20.35 -15.74 -0.24
CA SER A 222 -21.26 -15.64 -1.39
C SER A 222 -22.50 -14.76 -1.14
N ALA A 223 -22.86 -14.45 0.11
CA ALA A 223 -23.95 -13.53 0.42
C ALA A 223 -23.60 -12.06 0.06
N LEU A 224 -22.33 -11.72 -0.07
CA LEU A 224 -21.88 -10.38 -0.48
C LEU A 224 -21.86 -10.19 -2.01
N GLY A 225 -21.87 -11.28 -2.80
CA GLY A 225 -21.86 -11.21 -4.26
C GLY A 225 -21.42 -12.50 -4.92
N ASN A 226 -21.66 -12.61 -6.23
CA ASN A 226 -21.34 -13.79 -7.02
C ASN A 226 -19.87 -13.85 -7.42
N SER A 227 -19.26 -12.70 -7.67
CA SER A 227 -17.83 -12.56 -8.01
C SER A 227 -17.02 -12.03 -6.81
N LEU A 228 -15.69 -12.22 -6.86
CA LEU A 228 -14.79 -11.67 -5.86
C LEU A 228 -14.89 -10.14 -5.81
N ALA A 229 -14.92 -9.48 -6.97
CA ALA A 229 -15.02 -8.02 -7.07
C ALA A 229 -16.32 -7.51 -6.42
N GLU A 230 -17.47 -8.15 -6.68
CA GLU A 230 -18.74 -7.80 -6.04
C GLU A 230 -18.67 -7.91 -4.52
N ARG A 231 -18.06 -8.95 -3.98
CA ARG A 231 -17.88 -9.15 -2.53
C ARG A 231 -17.03 -8.05 -1.90
N ILE A 232 -15.93 -7.69 -2.58
CA ILE A 232 -15.05 -6.61 -2.12
C ILE A 232 -15.79 -5.26 -2.15
N VAL A 233 -16.49 -4.93 -3.24
CA VAL A 233 -17.29 -3.71 -3.35
C VAL A 233 -18.37 -3.66 -2.27
N ALA A 234 -19.08 -4.77 -2.04
CA ALA A 234 -20.08 -4.85 -0.98
C ALA A 234 -19.48 -4.61 0.42
N PHE A 235 -18.27 -5.11 0.66
CA PHE A 235 -17.54 -4.81 1.89
C PHE A 235 -17.11 -3.34 1.95
N PHE A 236 -16.62 -2.76 0.85
CA PHE A 236 -16.23 -1.35 0.80
C PHE A 236 -17.39 -0.40 1.11
N HIS A 237 -18.61 -0.73 0.71
CA HIS A 237 -19.80 0.03 1.10
C HIS A 237 -20.08 0.03 2.62
N GLN A 238 -19.59 -0.97 3.36
CA GLN A 238 -19.80 -1.09 4.81
C GLN A 238 -18.73 -0.38 5.64
N VAL A 239 -17.57 -0.09 5.04
CA VAL A 239 -16.47 0.58 5.74
C VAL A 239 -16.55 2.10 5.55
N ARG A 240 -15.98 2.82 6.52
CA ARG A 240 -16.06 4.28 6.58
C ARG A 240 -15.51 4.97 5.33
N GLY A 241 -14.35 4.53 4.84
CA GLY A 241 -13.72 5.10 3.65
C GLY A 241 -14.60 4.97 2.42
N GLY A 242 -15.12 3.78 2.16
CA GLY A 242 -16.00 3.53 1.03
C GLY A 242 -17.33 4.27 1.11
N ALA A 243 -18.00 4.28 2.27
CA ALA A 243 -19.24 5.02 2.48
C ALA A 243 -19.05 6.51 2.20
N LYS A 244 -17.98 7.12 2.73
CA LYS A 244 -17.62 8.53 2.49
C LYS A 244 -17.41 8.82 0.99
N LEU A 245 -16.73 7.94 0.26
CA LEU A 245 -16.53 8.13 -1.18
C LEU A 245 -17.83 8.09 -1.98
N VAL A 246 -18.76 7.22 -1.60
CA VAL A 246 -20.11 7.18 -2.22
C VAL A 246 -20.86 8.50 -1.98
N GLU A 247 -20.85 9.01 -0.75
CA GLU A 247 -21.47 10.31 -0.40
C GLU A 247 -20.87 11.47 -1.21
N LEU A 248 -19.58 11.43 -1.50
CA LEU A 248 -18.85 12.44 -2.29
C LEU A 248 -19.00 12.24 -3.81
N GLY A 249 -19.73 11.21 -4.28
CA GLY A 249 -19.92 10.91 -5.70
C GLY A 249 -18.81 10.09 -6.35
N PHE A 250 -17.89 9.54 -5.57
CA PHE A 250 -16.79 8.69 -6.04
C PHE A 250 -17.09 7.18 -5.95
N GLY A 251 -18.36 6.79 -5.97
CA GLY A 251 -18.77 5.38 -5.94
C GLY A 251 -18.04 4.47 -6.95
N PRO A 252 -17.80 4.90 -8.21
CA PRO A 252 -17.04 4.12 -9.19
C PRO A 252 -15.61 3.77 -8.77
N ASP A 253 -14.98 4.56 -7.89
CA ASP A 253 -13.63 4.29 -7.38
C ASP A 253 -13.57 2.97 -6.57
N LEU A 254 -14.67 2.59 -5.92
CA LEU A 254 -14.76 1.33 -5.19
C LEU A 254 -14.58 0.12 -6.12
N SER A 255 -15.21 0.18 -7.30
CA SER A 255 -15.07 -0.88 -8.31
C SER A 255 -13.66 -0.93 -8.91
N ALA A 256 -13.06 0.25 -9.15
CA ALA A 256 -11.68 0.32 -9.62
C ALA A 256 -10.70 -0.27 -8.59
N ALA A 257 -10.85 0.07 -7.31
CA ALA A 257 -10.02 -0.47 -6.23
C ALA A 257 -10.25 -1.96 -5.95
N ALA A 258 -11.44 -2.49 -6.26
CA ALA A 258 -11.79 -3.91 -6.11
C ALA A 258 -11.29 -4.80 -7.26
N SER A 259 -10.65 -4.22 -8.29
CA SER A 259 -10.13 -4.95 -9.46
C SER A 259 -8.84 -5.69 -9.10
N VAL A 260 -8.97 -6.85 -8.46
CA VAL A 260 -7.82 -7.64 -7.97
C VAL A 260 -6.90 -8.03 -9.13
N ASP A 261 -5.59 -7.80 -8.94
CA ASP A 261 -4.53 -8.17 -9.90
C ASP A 261 -4.70 -7.56 -11.31
N ALA A 262 -5.23 -6.33 -11.37
CA ALA A 262 -5.36 -5.60 -12.63
C ALA A 262 -4.00 -5.18 -13.24
N PHE A 263 -2.96 -5.05 -12.40
CA PHE A 263 -1.64 -4.56 -12.79
C PHE A 263 -0.52 -5.41 -12.21
N ASP A 264 0.57 -5.54 -12.97
CA ASP A 264 1.83 -6.16 -12.51
C ASP A 264 2.83 -5.13 -11.96
N ALA A 265 2.47 -3.85 -11.93
CA ALA A 265 3.32 -2.78 -11.44
C ALA A 265 3.48 -2.85 -9.92
N VAL A 266 4.73 -2.77 -9.45
CA VAL A 266 5.09 -2.66 -8.02
C VAL A 266 5.92 -1.39 -7.87
N PRO A 267 5.28 -0.22 -7.60
CA PRO A 267 6.03 1.01 -7.40
C PRO A 267 6.93 0.88 -6.19
N ARG A 268 8.24 1.13 -6.38
CA ARG A 268 9.28 1.04 -5.35
C ARG A 268 9.87 2.39 -5.05
N TYR A 269 10.16 2.64 -3.80
CA TYR A 269 10.89 3.81 -3.38
C TYR A 269 12.31 3.77 -3.93
N GLU A 270 12.70 4.86 -4.58
CA GLU A 270 14.07 5.10 -5.04
C GLU A 270 14.63 6.34 -4.33
N LYS A 271 15.80 6.16 -3.72
CA LYS A 271 16.49 7.28 -3.06
C LYS A 271 17.14 8.17 -4.12
N GLU A 272 16.60 9.36 -4.29
CA GLU A 272 17.22 10.40 -5.13
C GLU A 272 18.06 11.36 -4.28
N ALA A 273 19.33 11.57 -4.68
CA ALA A 273 20.22 12.49 -3.98
C ALA A 273 19.72 13.93 -4.14
N GLY A 274 19.53 14.63 -3.01
CA GLY A 274 19.07 16.02 -3.00
C GLY A 274 17.56 16.21 -3.20
N CYS A 275 16.79 15.12 -3.26
CA CYS A 275 15.33 15.18 -3.34
C CYS A 275 14.72 15.19 -1.93
N GLU A 276 13.85 16.17 -1.66
CA GLU A 276 13.14 16.31 -0.38
C GLU A 276 11.83 15.47 -0.34
N VAL A 277 11.44 14.90 -1.48
CA VAL A 277 10.22 14.10 -1.62
C VAL A 277 10.55 12.63 -1.79
N VAL A 278 9.64 11.74 -1.36
CA VAL A 278 9.77 10.29 -1.55
C VAL A 278 9.33 9.96 -2.98
N VAL A 279 10.16 9.25 -3.73
CA VAL A 279 9.97 8.95 -5.15
C VAL A 279 9.71 7.47 -5.36
N PHE A 280 8.69 7.11 -6.14
CA PHE A 280 8.38 5.76 -6.57
C PHE A 280 8.43 5.64 -8.10
N ARG A 281 9.00 4.49 -8.58
CA ARG A 281 9.01 4.08 -9.99
C ARG A 281 8.58 2.65 -10.13
#